data_9972f15a36e31ae29238ded266b86759
#
_entry.id   9972f15a36e31ae29238ded266b86759
#
_cell.length_a   1.000
_cell.length_b   1.000
_cell.length_c   1.000
_cell.angle_alpha   90.00
_cell.angle_beta   90.00
_cell.angle_gamma   90.00
#
_symmetry.space_group_name_H-M   'P 1'
#
loop_
_entity.id
_entity.type
_entity.pdbx_description
1 polymer ?
#
loop_
_entity_poly.entity_id
_entity_poly.type
_entity_poly.pdbx_seq_one_letter_code
_entity_poly.pdbx_strand_id
1 'polypeptide(L)'
;MKKITLIIGMLVAVFALNAQNQEAYIKAMIGGLEKMGAAQTIEDLQAVAGQFERVAAAAQGDWYSPYYAGLAYTRMSMMAEDINTKDQYSKKALDLAKQAKEHSPNNSEVVALEGYVYMMQLAADPNSRGQMLSPKVMQTFGEAMSLNPKNPRAMALMAQMQFGTAQFFGSSTANACEMAQKSLAVFDSEQQGQSFAPTWGKNVAESLIGQCAQ
;
A
#
# COMPACT_ATOMS: atom_id res chain seq x y z
N MET A 1 -17.20 -15.29 -49.35
CA MET A 1 -17.93 -15.64 -48.10
C MET A 1 -17.03 -16.40 -47.10
N LYS A 2 -16.28 -17.42 -47.46
CA LYS A 2 -15.41 -18.18 -46.54
C LYS A 2 -14.34 -17.35 -45.76
N LYS A 3 -13.79 -16.28 -46.39
CA LYS A 3 -12.78 -15.40 -45.71
C LYS A 3 -13.39 -14.49 -44.64
N ILE A 4 -14.63 -14.04 -44.82
CA ILE A 4 -15.35 -13.18 -43.87
C ILE A 4 -15.75 -13.98 -42.64
N THR A 5 -16.20 -15.23 -42.81
CA THR A 5 -16.57 -16.13 -41.70
C THR A 5 -15.36 -16.46 -40.81
N LEU A 6 -14.16 -16.61 -41.40
CA LEU A 6 -12.94 -16.90 -40.66
C LEU A 6 -12.49 -15.69 -39.82
N ILE A 7 -12.64 -14.46 -40.32
CA ILE A 7 -12.29 -13.21 -39.59
C ILE A 7 -13.25 -12.99 -38.42
N ILE A 8 -14.56 -13.23 -38.60
CA ILE A 8 -15.55 -13.11 -37.53
C ILE A 8 -15.28 -14.14 -36.41
N GLY A 9 -14.97 -15.38 -36.79
CA GLY A 9 -14.63 -16.44 -35.82
C GLY A 9 -13.38 -16.10 -35.00
N MET A 10 -12.37 -15.50 -35.61
CA MET A 10 -11.13 -15.10 -34.94
C MET A 10 -11.35 -13.91 -33.98
N LEU A 11 -12.18 -12.94 -34.37
CA LEU A 11 -12.58 -11.81 -33.52
C LEU A 11 -13.34 -12.28 -32.27
N VAL A 12 -14.30 -13.16 -32.42
CA VAL A 12 -15.09 -13.72 -31.30
C VAL A 12 -14.20 -14.51 -30.32
N ALA A 13 -13.23 -15.27 -30.82
CA ALA A 13 -12.28 -16.00 -29.99
C ALA A 13 -11.38 -15.07 -29.17
N VAL A 14 -10.91 -13.95 -29.73
CA VAL A 14 -10.09 -12.96 -29.03
C VAL A 14 -10.90 -12.26 -27.93
N PHE A 15 -12.15 -11.91 -28.18
CA PHE A 15 -13.02 -11.31 -27.15
C PHE A 15 -13.32 -12.29 -26.01
N ALA A 16 -13.54 -13.57 -26.30
CA ALA A 16 -13.79 -14.59 -25.29
C ALA A 16 -12.55 -14.83 -24.39
N LEU A 17 -11.34 -14.86 -24.96
CA LEU A 17 -10.09 -15.01 -24.21
C LEU A 17 -9.82 -13.80 -23.30
N ASN A 18 -10.07 -12.57 -23.77
CA ASN A 18 -9.91 -11.37 -22.97
C ASN A 18 -10.91 -11.34 -21.80
N ALA A 19 -12.16 -11.72 -22.03
CA ALA A 19 -13.18 -11.78 -20.97
C ALA A 19 -12.83 -12.82 -19.90
N GLN A 20 -12.34 -13.99 -20.29
CA GLN A 20 -11.90 -15.05 -19.36
C GLN A 20 -10.70 -14.61 -18.53
N ASN A 21 -9.73 -13.92 -19.14
CA ASN A 21 -8.56 -13.39 -18.43
C ASN A 21 -8.98 -12.31 -17.42
N GLN A 22 -9.94 -11.46 -17.77
CA GLN A 22 -10.45 -10.43 -16.88
C GLN A 22 -11.20 -11.00 -15.68
N GLU A 23 -12.02 -12.02 -15.88
CA GLU A 23 -12.73 -12.72 -14.79
C GLU A 23 -11.74 -13.41 -13.84
N ALA A 24 -10.72 -14.08 -14.38
CA ALA A 24 -9.66 -14.72 -13.60
C ALA A 24 -8.88 -13.69 -12.77
N TYR A 25 -8.55 -12.54 -13.36
CA TYR A 25 -7.90 -11.43 -12.68
C TYR A 25 -8.75 -10.92 -11.50
N ILE A 26 -10.02 -10.58 -11.74
CA ILE A 26 -10.94 -10.07 -10.72
C ILE A 26 -11.04 -11.07 -9.55
N LYS A 27 -11.25 -12.35 -9.87
CA LYS A 27 -11.35 -13.42 -8.86
C LYS A 27 -10.06 -13.56 -8.04
N ALA A 28 -8.89 -13.49 -8.69
CA ALA A 28 -7.60 -13.58 -8.02
C ALA A 28 -7.35 -12.36 -7.11
N MET A 29 -7.72 -11.15 -7.56
CA MET A 29 -7.60 -9.93 -6.76
C MET A 29 -8.51 -9.96 -5.54
N ILE A 30 -9.80 -10.29 -5.71
CA ILE A 30 -10.75 -10.39 -4.60
C ILE A 30 -10.27 -11.42 -3.57
N GLY A 31 -9.93 -12.63 -4.00
CA GLY A 31 -9.44 -13.66 -3.09
C GLY A 31 -8.12 -13.30 -2.41
N GLY A 32 -7.26 -12.51 -3.07
CA GLY A 32 -6.05 -11.96 -2.46
C GLY A 32 -6.35 -10.92 -1.39
N LEU A 33 -7.31 -10.02 -1.63
CA LEU A 33 -7.74 -8.99 -0.69
C LEU A 33 -8.41 -9.61 0.56
N GLU A 34 -9.26 -10.60 0.38
CA GLU A 34 -9.88 -11.33 1.48
C GLU A 34 -8.83 -12.00 2.37
N LYS A 35 -7.86 -12.70 1.78
CA LYS A 35 -6.74 -13.30 2.51
C LYS A 35 -5.87 -12.25 3.21
N MET A 36 -5.61 -11.10 2.55
CA MET A 36 -4.87 -9.99 3.14
C MET A 36 -5.56 -9.46 4.40
N GLY A 37 -6.87 -9.34 4.37
CA GLY A 37 -7.67 -8.91 5.53
C GLY A 37 -7.66 -9.93 6.68
N ALA A 38 -7.57 -11.23 6.37
CA ALA A 38 -7.54 -12.31 7.35
C ALA A 38 -6.14 -12.67 7.86
N ALA A 39 -5.06 -12.24 7.17
CA ALA A 39 -3.69 -12.61 7.47
C ALA A 39 -3.23 -12.11 8.84
N GLN A 40 -2.74 -13.03 9.68
CA GLN A 40 -2.25 -12.76 11.03
C GLN A 40 -0.80 -13.19 11.25
N THR A 41 -0.26 -14.02 10.37
CA THR A 41 1.12 -14.54 10.46
C THR A 41 1.96 -14.09 9.25
N ILE A 42 3.29 -14.24 9.38
CA ILE A 42 4.21 -13.99 8.25
C ILE A 42 3.92 -14.99 7.12
N GLU A 43 3.61 -16.23 7.44
CA GLU A 43 3.28 -17.28 6.47
C GLU A 43 2.00 -16.94 5.68
N ASP A 44 0.97 -16.42 6.35
CA ASP A 44 -0.24 -15.95 5.67
C ASP A 44 0.10 -14.82 4.70
N LEU A 45 0.88 -13.84 5.15
CA LEU A 45 1.29 -12.70 4.33
C LEU A 45 2.18 -13.12 3.16
N GLN A 46 3.05 -14.12 3.33
CA GLN A 46 3.85 -14.68 2.22
C GLN A 46 2.96 -15.33 1.15
N ALA A 47 1.95 -16.09 1.59
CA ALA A 47 0.99 -16.70 0.66
C ALA A 47 0.21 -15.62 -0.13
N VAL A 48 -0.22 -14.56 0.54
CA VAL A 48 -0.90 -13.40 -0.06
C VAL A 48 0.03 -12.67 -1.04
N ALA A 49 1.26 -12.34 -0.62
CA ALA A 49 2.24 -11.67 -1.47
C ALA A 49 2.51 -12.48 -2.74
N GLY A 50 2.76 -13.79 -2.60
CA GLY A 50 2.96 -14.69 -3.74
C GLY A 50 1.74 -14.79 -4.66
N GLN A 51 0.52 -14.64 -4.15
CA GLN A 51 -0.69 -14.57 -4.98
C GLN A 51 -0.69 -13.28 -5.81
N PHE A 52 -0.47 -12.12 -5.19
CA PHE A 52 -0.45 -10.83 -5.89
C PHE A 52 0.74 -10.72 -6.87
N GLU A 53 1.91 -11.26 -6.55
CA GLU A 53 3.05 -11.31 -7.47
C GLU A 53 2.73 -12.13 -8.74
N ARG A 54 2.02 -13.25 -8.60
CA ARG A 54 1.55 -14.03 -9.77
C ARG A 54 0.55 -13.26 -10.61
N VAL A 55 -0.35 -12.52 -9.97
CA VAL A 55 -1.31 -11.65 -10.68
C VAL A 55 -0.56 -10.53 -11.41
N ALA A 56 0.41 -9.86 -10.76
CA ALA A 56 1.23 -8.82 -11.37
C ALA A 56 2.01 -9.33 -12.59
N ALA A 57 2.50 -10.56 -12.55
CA ALA A 57 3.21 -11.18 -13.68
C ALA A 57 2.27 -11.50 -14.86
N ALA A 58 1.00 -11.79 -14.59
CA ALA A 58 0.01 -12.15 -15.62
C ALA A 58 -0.75 -10.95 -16.18
N ALA A 59 -1.01 -9.92 -15.38
CA ALA A 59 -1.79 -8.73 -15.73
C ALA A 59 -0.88 -7.54 -16.05
N GLN A 60 -0.56 -7.34 -17.33
CA GLN A 60 0.27 -6.20 -17.75
C GLN A 60 -0.46 -4.86 -17.50
N GLY A 61 0.25 -3.89 -16.91
CA GLY A 61 -0.26 -2.54 -16.67
C GLY A 61 -1.12 -2.38 -15.42
N ASP A 62 -1.26 -3.43 -14.61
CA ASP A 62 -1.95 -3.37 -13.33
C ASP A 62 -1.01 -2.84 -12.21
N TRP A 63 -1.43 -1.79 -11.52
CA TRP A 63 -0.69 -1.27 -10.38
C TRP A 63 -1.16 -1.84 -9.02
N TYR A 64 -2.38 -2.38 -8.95
CA TYR A 64 -2.95 -2.89 -7.70
C TYR A 64 -2.23 -4.13 -7.20
N SER A 65 -1.93 -5.08 -8.06
CA SER A 65 -1.31 -6.33 -7.63
C SER A 65 0.11 -6.14 -7.10
N PRO A 66 1.05 -5.40 -7.74
CA PRO A 66 2.34 -5.12 -7.12
C PRO A 66 2.21 -4.23 -5.88
N TYR A 67 1.24 -3.30 -5.83
CA TYR A 67 0.95 -2.51 -4.63
C TYR A 67 0.58 -3.39 -3.43
N TYR A 68 -0.36 -4.32 -3.58
CA TYR A 68 -0.79 -5.21 -2.49
C TYR A 68 0.28 -6.24 -2.11
N ALA A 69 1.07 -6.72 -3.05
CA ALA A 69 2.24 -7.52 -2.74
C ALA A 69 3.25 -6.71 -1.90
N GLY A 70 3.52 -5.46 -2.27
CA GLY A 70 4.37 -4.55 -1.51
C GLY A 70 3.84 -4.27 -0.11
N LEU A 71 2.52 -4.08 0.04
CA LEU A 71 1.87 -3.91 1.34
C LEU A 71 2.02 -5.16 2.22
N ALA A 72 1.89 -6.37 1.65
CA ALA A 72 2.11 -7.61 2.39
C ALA A 72 3.55 -7.70 2.92
N TYR A 73 4.55 -7.41 2.08
CA TYR A 73 5.93 -7.38 2.52
C TYR A 73 6.23 -6.28 3.55
N THR A 74 5.56 -5.13 3.46
CA THR A 74 5.66 -4.07 4.48
C THR A 74 5.14 -4.57 5.83
N ARG A 75 4.02 -5.28 5.85
CA ARG A 75 3.47 -5.90 7.07
C ARG A 75 4.40 -7.00 7.60
N MET A 76 4.99 -7.84 6.74
CA MET A 76 5.99 -8.83 7.16
C MET A 76 7.23 -8.18 7.78
N SER A 77 7.72 -7.08 7.21
CA SER A 77 8.82 -6.32 7.79
C SER A 77 8.51 -5.81 9.20
N MET A 78 7.28 -5.40 9.45
CA MET A 78 6.83 -4.97 10.77
C MET A 78 6.78 -6.12 11.78
N MET A 79 6.40 -7.32 11.34
CA MET A 79 6.23 -8.51 12.18
C MET A 79 7.52 -9.28 12.43
N ALA A 80 8.51 -9.21 11.54
CA ALA A 80 9.79 -9.91 11.68
C ALA A 80 10.53 -9.45 12.95
N GLU A 81 11.30 -10.33 13.55
CA GLU A 81 12.05 -10.03 14.78
C GLU A 81 13.43 -9.43 14.47
N ASP A 82 14.19 -10.07 13.59
CA ASP A 82 15.55 -9.64 13.29
C ASP A 82 15.62 -8.58 12.19
N ILE A 83 16.62 -7.70 12.32
CA ILE A 83 16.76 -6.52 11.45
C ILE A 83 17.08 -6.89 9.99
N ASN A 84 17.82 -7.98 9.76
CA ASN A 84 18.18 -8.39 8.40
C ASN A 84 16.94 -8.87 7.64
N THR A 85 16.07 -9.64 8.29
CA THR A 85 14.79 -10.08 7.74
C THR A 85 13.85 -8.89 7.50
N LYS A 86 13.76 -7.92 8.44
CA LYS A 86 13.04 -6.67 8.23
C LYS A 86 13.50 -5.93 6.98
N ASP A 87 14.80 -5.83 6.80
CA ASP A 87 15.39 -5.14 5.66
C ASP A 87 15.16 -5.86 4.34
N GLN A 88 15.23 -7.21 4.33
CA GLN A 88 14.91 -8.00 3.15
C GLN A 88 13.46 -7.81 2.71
N TYR A 89 12.51 -7.85 3.65
CA TYR A 89 11.11 -7.60 3.35
C TYR A 89 10.87 -6.15 2.90
N SER A 90 11.49 -5.17 3.56
CA SER A 90 11.40 -3.77 3.16
C SER A 90 11.95 -3.53 1.74
N LYS A 91 13.09 -4.15 1.41
CA LYS A 91 13.65 -4.07 0.07
C LYS A 91 12.69 -4.62 -0.98
N LYS A 92 12.12 -5.80 -0.73
CA LYS A 92 11.14 -6.40 -1.64
C LYS A 92 9.88 -5.55 -1.78
N ALA A 93 9.42 -4.94 -0.69
CA ALA A 93 8.29 -4.00 -0.71
C ALA A 93 8.58 -2.76 -1.58
N LEU A 94 9.79 -2.18 -1.49
CA LEU A 94 10.20 -1.05 -2.33
C LEU A 94 10.29 -1.43 -3.81
N ASP A 95 10.83 -2.59 -4.14
CA ASP A 95 10.91 -3.08 -5.52
C ASP A 95 9.51 -3.22 -6.13
N LEU A 96 8.53 -3.71 -5.35
CA LEU A 96 7.13 -3.85 -5.76
C LEU A 96 6.40 -2.49 -5.84
N ALA A 97 6.64 -1.58 -4.89
CA ALA A 97 6.12 -0.21 -4.97
C ALA A 97 6.64 0.52 -6.23
N LYS A 98 7.91 0.31 -6.59
CA LYS A 98 8.48 0.83 -7.83
C LYS A 98 7.77 0.25 -9.06
N GLN A 99 7.51 -1.05 -9.09
CA GLN A 99 6.74 -1.69 -10.16
C GLN A 99 5.32 -1.10 -10.26
N ALA A 100 4.63 -0.90 -9.14
CA ALA A 100 3.33 -0.23 -9.13
C ALA A 100 3.41 1.20 -9.68
N LYS A 101 4.48 1.94 -9.35
CA LYS A 101 4.71 3.32 -9.82
C LYS A 101 4.96 3.39 -11.33
N GLU A 102 5.60 2.36 -11.92
CA GLU A 102 5.78 2.25 -13.37
C GLU A 102 4.44 2.14 -14.12
N HIS A 103 3.45 1.46 -13.52
CA HIS A 103 2.11 1.31 -14.09
C HIS A 103 1.16 2.45 -13.73
N SER A 104 1.40 3.17 -12.65
CA SER A 104 0.59 4.31 -12.23
C SER A 104 1.49 5.44 -11.68
N PRO A 105 2.16 6.18 -12.56
CA PRO A 105 2.94 7.36 -12.19
C PRO A 105 2.03 8.40 -11.49
N ASN A 106 2.57 9.12 -10.51
CA ASN A 106 1.81 10.13 -9.73
C ASN A 106 0.62 9.56 -8.94
N ASN A 107 0.64 8.28 -8.60
CA ASN A 107 -0.36 7.67 -7.76
C ASN A 107 -0.02 7.90 -6.27
N SER A 108 -0.85 8.70 -5.61
CA SER A 108 -0.70 9.03 -4.20
C SER A 108 -0.67 7.79 -3.28
N GLU A 109 -1.42 6.72 -3.60
CA GLU A 109 -1.43 5.48 -2.81
C GLU A 109 -0.09 4.74 -2.91
N VAL A 110 0.50 4.70 -4.10
CA VAL A 110 1.80 4.06 -4.32
C VAL A 110 2.91 4.82 -3.60
N VAL A 111 2.88 6.16 -3.65
CA VAL A 111 3.84 7.01 -2.93
C VAL A 111 3.63 6.89 -1.41
N ALA A 112 2.40 6.79 -0.92
CA ALA A 112 2.12 6.56 0.49
C ALA A 112 2.65 5.19 0.97
N LEU A 113 2.53 4.14 0.15
CA LEU A 113 3.13 2.83 0.44
C LEU A 113 4.66 2.92 0.52
N GLU A 114 5.30 3.61 -0.42
CA GLU A 114 6.76 3.83 -0.40
C GLU A 114 7.19 4.52 0.90
N GLY A 115 6.49 5.58 1.32
CA GLY A 115 6.71 6.27 2.60
C GLY A 115 6.51 5.34 3.80
N TYR A 116 5.53 4.45 3.74
CA TYR A 116 5.28 3.47 4.80
C TYR A 116 6.45 2.48 4.93
N VAL A 117 7.00 2.01 3.81
CA VAL A 117 8.19 1.14 3.85
C VAL A 117 9.38 1.85 4.48
N TYR A 118 9.67 3.11 4.09
CA TYR A 118 10.74 3.89 4.73
C TYR A 118 10.51 4.10 6.22
N MET A 119 9.27 4.32 6.64
CA MET A 119 8.91 4.43 8.05
C MET A 119 9.18 3.12 8.81
N MET A 120 8.92 1.95 8.21
CA MET A 120 9.25 0.65 8.81
C MET A 120 10.75 0.42 8.90
N GLN A 121 11.52 0.81 7.89
CA GLN A 121 12.99 0.77 7.95
C GLN A 121 13.55 1.67 9.06
N LEU A 122 12.97 2.86 9.23
CA LEU A 122 13.31 3.77 10.31
C LEU A 122 13.01 3.15 11.68
N ALA A 123 11.80 2.59 11.84
CA ALA A 123 11.35 1.98 13.09
C ALA A 123 12.18 0.73 13.48
N ALA A 124 12.78 0.04 12.51
CA ALA A 124 13.64 -1.11 12.77
C ALA A 124 14.95 -0.75 13.49
N ASP A 125 15.51 0.45 13.25
CA ASP A 125 16.70 0.96 13.93
C ASP A 125 16.69 2.51 13.94
N PRO A 126 15.91 3.12 14.85
CA PRO A 126 15.77 4.59 14.89
C PRO A 126 17.08 5.31 15.17
N ASN A 127 17.94 4.71 16.00
CA ASN A 127 19.19 5.36 16.43
C ASN A 127 20.17 5.52 15.27
N SER A 128 20.35 4.46 14.47
CA SER A 128 21.30 4.49 13.34
C SER A 128 20.69 5.14 12.08
N ARG A 129 19.37 5.05 11.90
CA ARG A 129 18.69 5.47 10.65
C ARG A 129 17.95 6.78 10.75
N GLY A 130 17.72 7.28 11.98
CA GLY A 130 16.88 8.45 12.24
C GLY A 130 17.26 9.67 11.43
N GLN A 131 18.54 10.02 11.44
CA GLN A 131 19.04 11.21 10.75
C GLN A 131 18.81 11.15 9.23
N MET A 132 18.97 9.98 8.62
CA MET A 132 18.84 9.78 7.16
C MET A 132 17.40 9.56 6.73
N LEU A 133 16.65 8.71 7.45
CA LEU A 133 15.33 8.27 7.00
C LEU A 133 14.19 9.19 7.46
N SER A 134 14.29 9.89 8.59
CA SER A 134 13.19 10.76 9.04
C SER A 134 12.83 11.84 8.03
N PRO A 135 13.78 12.59 7.44
CA PRO A 135 13.45 13.56 6.40
C PRO A 135 12.83 12.90 5.16
N LYS A 136 13.36 11.72 4.77
CA LYS A 136 12.87 10.97 3.61
C LYS A 136 11.44 10.51 3.79
N VAL A 137 11.08 9.96 4.95
CA VAL A 137 9.72 9.55 5.30
C VAL A 137 8.77 10.74 5.18
N MET A 138 9.11 11.86 5.83
CA MET A 138 8.28 13.06 5.80
C MET A 138 8.11 13.63 4.39
N GLN A 139 9.20 13.67 3.61
CA GLN A 139 9.15 14.12 2.22
C GLN A 139 8.25 13.22 1.36
N THR A 140 8.35 11.90 1.51
CA THR A 140 7.56 10.96 0.72
C THR A 140 6.08 11.05 1.04
N PHE A 141 5.69 11.17 2.32
CA PHE A 141 4.28 11.41 2.67
C PHE A 141 3.81 12.80 2.21
N GLY A 142 4.67 13.82 2.28
CA GLY A 142 4.39 15.14 1.72
C GLY A 142 4.12 15.09 0.21
N GLU A 143 4.90 14.31 -0.55
CA GLU A 143 4.68 14.07 -1.98
C GLU A 143 3.33 13.37 -2.20
N ALA A 144 3.01 12.31 -1.44
CA ALA A 144 1.72 11.62 -1.54
C ALA A 144 0.55 12.58 -1.30
N MET A 145 0.63 13.43 -0.27
CA MET A 145 -0.39 14.43 0.05
C MET A 145 -0.46 15.55 -1.00
N SER A 146 0.63 15.88 -1.66
CA SER A 146 0.63 16.84 -2.78
C SER A 146 -0.06 16.28 -4.01
N LEU A 147 0.09 14.99 -4.28
CA LEU A 147 -0.61 14.29 -5.37
C LEU A 147 -2.11 14.13 -5.09
N ASN A 148 -2.48 13.82 -3.86
CA ASN A 148 -3.87 13.76 -3.40
C ASN A 148 -3.98 14.27 -1.94
N PRO A 149 -4.41 15.52 -1.74
CA PRO A 149 -4.58 16.10 -0.39
C PRO A 149 -5.65 15.39 0.46
N LYS A 150 -6.46 14.53 -0.15
CA LYS A 150 -7.48 13.71 0.52
C LYS A 150 -7.08 12.23 0.61
N ASN A 151 -5.79 11.89 0.49
CA ASN A 151 -5.34 10.52 0.76
C ASN A 151 -5.28 10.29 2.28
N PRO A 152 -6.22 9.56 2.88
CA PRO A 152 -6.26 9.41 4.33
C PRO A 152 -5.09 8.55 4.85
N ARG A 153 -4.59 7.61 4.05
CA ARG A 153 -3.42 6.76 4.41
C ARG A 153 -2.15 7.58 4.54
N ALA A 154 -1.89 8.46 3.55
CA ALA A 154 -0.76 9.38 3.62
C ALA A 154 -0.87 10.33 4.82
N MET A 155 -2.07 10.85 5.11
CA MET A 155 -2.32 11.72 6.25
C MET A 155 -2.10 11.00 7.59
N ALA A 156 -2.65 9.78 7.76
CA ALA A 156 -2.51 8.99 8.99
C ALA A 156 -1.05 8.64 9.27
N LEU A 157 -0.32 8.18 8.25
CA LEU A 157 1.09 7.80 8.38
C LEU A 157 2.00 9.01 8.61
N MET A 158 1.73 10.15 7.96
CA MET A 158 2.42 11.42 8.26
C MET A 158 2.17 11.86 9.70
N ALA A 159 0.91 11.79 10.16
CA ALA A 159 0.56 12.13 11.53
C ALA A 159 1.30 11.23 12.53
N GLN A 160 1.35 9.92 12.28
CA GLN A 160 2.10 8.99 13.12
C GLN A 160 3.59 9.31 13.17
N MET A 161 4.20 9.64 12.02
CA MET A 161 5.60 10.04 11.94
C MET A 161 5.88 11.33 12.72
N GLN A 162 5.02 12.34 12.57
CA GLN A 162 5.13 13.61 13.29
C GLN A 162 4.94 13.44 14.79
N PHE A 163 3.97 12.60 15.21
CA PHE A 163 3.72 12.30 16.60
C PHE A 163 4.94 11.67 17.27
N GLY A 164 5.50 10.60 16.69
CA GLY A 164 6.71 9.97 17.23
C GLY A 164 7.92 10.92 17.26
N THR A 165 8.08 11.76 16.24
CA THR A 165 9.12 12.78 16.20
C THR A 165 8.93 13.82 17.32
N ALA A 166 7.69 14.29 17.51
CA ALA A 166 7.38 15.26 18.57
C ALA A 166 7.65 14.69 19.96
N GLN A 167 7.27 13.44 20.21
CA GLN A 167 7.56 12.74 21.46
C GLN A 167 9.07 12.60 21.69
N PHE A 168 9.82 12.21 20.66
CA PHE A 168 11.28 12.04 20.76
C PHE A 168 11.99 13.33 21.16
N PHE A 169 11.55 14.49 20.62
CA PHE A 169 12.14 15.79 20.92
C PHE A 169 11.44 16.53 22.07
N GLY A 170 10.46 15.96 22.74
CA GLY A 170 9.71 16.61 23.82
C GLY A 170 8.91 17.83 23.36
N SER A 171 8.46 17.85 22.10
CA SER A 171 7.67 18.93 21.53
C SER A 171 6.18 18.60 21.48
N SER A 172 5.33 19.59 21.13
CA SER A 172 3.88 19.40 21.08
C SER A 172 3.45 18.41 19.98
N THR A 173 2.60 17.47 20.34
CA THR A 173 1.96 16.50 19.44
C THR A 173 0.67 17.02 18.79
N ALA A 174 0.21 18.24 19.13
CA ALA A 174 -1.09 18.76 18.74
C ALA A 174 -1.34 18.73 17.23
N ASN A 175 -0.38 19.13 16.41
CA ASN A 175 -0.51 19.12 14.94
C ASN A 175 -0.68 17.70 14.39
N ALA A 176 0.04 16.73 14.94
CA ALA A 176 -0.07 15.33 14.56
C ALA A 176 -1.46 14.77 14.91
N CYS A 177 -1.96 15.10 16.09
CA CYS A 177 -3.29 14.70 16.57
C CYS A 177 -4.41 15.30 15.68
N GLU A 178 -4.30 16.58 15.34
CA GLU A 178 -5.26 17.23 14.42
C GLU A 178 -5.24 16.55 13.03
N MET A 179 -4.06 16.24 12.49
CA MET A 179 -3.93 15.55 11.22
C MET A 179 -4.52 14.14 11.26
N ALA A 180 -4.35 13.40 12.37
CA ALA A 180 -4.97 12.09 12.56
C ALA A 180 -6.51 12.18 12.56
N GLN A 181 -7.09 13.19 13.22
CA GLN A 181 -8.54 13.43 13.20
C GLN A 181 -9.05 13.75 11.80
N LYS A 182 -8.34 14.61 11.05
CA LYS A 182 -8.65 14.91 9.66
C LYS A 182 -8.59 13.66 8.77
N SER A 183 -7.56 12.83 8.96
CA SER A 183 -7.43 11.55 8.27
C SER A 183 -8.63 10.64 8.54
N LEU A 184 -9.03 10.48 9.81
CA LEU A 184 -10.18 9.65 10.19
C LEU A 184 -11.47 10.15 9.52
N ALA A 185 -11.72 11.46 9.51
CA ALA A 185 -12.88 12.03 8.85
C ALA A 185 -12.91 11.75 7.32
N VAL A 186 -11.73 11.72 6.67
CA VAL A 186 -11.64 11.32 5.26
C VAL A 186 -11.93 9.83 5.09
N PHE A 187 -11.36 8.95 5.93
CA PHE A 187 -11.69 7.51 5.91
C PHE A 187 -13.19 7.25 6.05
N ASP A 188 -13.86 7.99 6.94
CA ASP A 188 -15.31 7.86 7.17
C ASP A 188 -16.14 8.32 5.97
N SER A 189 -15.59 9.21 5.14
CA SER A 189 -16.22 9.71 3.93
C SER A 189 -15.86 8.94 2.66
N GLU A 190 -14.86 8.04 2.72
CA GLU A 190 -14.48 7.22 1.56
C GLU A 190 -15.64 6.33 1.13
N GLN A 191 -16.15 6.57 -0.09
CA GLN A 191 -17.10 5.65 -0.70
C GLN A 191 -16.33 4.46 -1.25
N GLN A 192 -16.77 3.26 -0.92
CA GLN A 192 -16.26 2.03 -1.53
C GLN A 192 -16.69 1.98 -3.00
N GLY A 193 -15.97 2.68 -3.87
CA GLY A 193 -16.39 2.90 -5.25
C GLY A 193 -15.60 2.10 -6.30
N GLN A 194 -14.39 1.68 -6.01
CA GLN A 194 -13.56 0.89 -6.93
C GLN A 194 -13.21 -0.46 -6.28
N SER A 195 -13.44 -1.54 -7.02
CA SER A 195 -13.32 -2.93 -6.53
C SER A 195 -11.98 -3.26 -5.85
N PHE A 196 -10.88 -2.56 -6.20
CA PHE A 196 -9.53 -2.83 -5.68
C PHE A 196 -8.87 -1.61 -5.03
N ALA A 197 -9.62 -0.53 -4.77
CA ALA A 197 -9.06 0.62 -4.05
C ALA A 197 -8.58 0.21 -2.63
N PRO A 198 -7.46 0.75 -2.14
CA PRO A 198 -6.97 0.46 -0.80
C PRO A 198 -8.00 0.83 0.26
N THR A 199 -8.24 -0.09 1.21
CA THR A 199 -9.19 0.10 2.32
C THR A 199 -8.54 0.01 3.70
N TRP A 200 -7.21 -0.18 3.75
CA TRP A 200 -6.44 -0.27 5.00
C TRP A 200 -6.10 1.12 5.56
N GLY A 201 -5.62 1.17 6.79
CA GLY A 201 -4.99 2.35 7.38
C GLY A 201 -5.88 3.14 8.33
N LYS A 202 -7.21 2.95 8.34
CA LYS A 202 -8.11 3.63 9.28
C LYS A 202 -7.72 3.40 10.74
N ASN A 203 -7.35 2.18 11.07
CA ASN A 203 -6.89 1.79 12.40
C ASN A 203 -5.62 2.54 12.86
N VAL A 204 -4.78 3.01 11.92
CA VAL A 204 -3.60 3.83 12.24
C VAL A 204 -4.05 5.19 12.79
N ALA A 205 -5.02 5.85 12.13
CA ALA A 205 -5.57 7.12 12.60
C ALA A 205 -6.29 6.94 13.95
N GLU A 206 -7.13 5.91 14.09
CA GLU A 206 -7.86 5.60 15.33
C GLU A 206 -6.92 5.35 16.51
N SER A 207 -5.87 4.52 16.31
CA SER A 207 -4.86 4.25 17.34
C SER A 207 -4.12 5.52 17.76
N LEU A 208 -3.74 6.37 16.80
CA LEU A 208 -3.03 7.60 17.10
C LEU A 208 -3.91 8.59 17.86
N ILE A 209 -5.19 8.73 17.49
CA ILE A 209 -6.15 9.56 18.24
C ILE A 209 -6.31 9.08 19.68
N GLY A 210 -6.34 7.76 19.89
CA GLY A 210 -6.35 7.18 21.25
C GLY A 210 -5.12 7.55 22.09
N GLN A 211 -3.94 7.68 21.46
CA GLN A 211 -2.70 8.14 22.13
C GLN A 211 -2.74 9.65 22.42
N CYS A 212 -3.39 10.44 21.57
CA CYS A 212 -3.52 11.89 21.74
C CYS A 212 -4.43 12.28 22.93
N ALA A 213 -5.29 11.38 23.37
CA ALA A 213 -6.23 11.61 24.49
C ALA A 213 -5.60 11.34 25.89
N GLN A 214 -4.37 10.85 25.93
CA GLN A 214 -3.63 10.56 27.17
C GLN A 214 -2.73 11.74 27.54
#